data_fcd6f05cbc1e18f00a20001485cb44a4
#
_entry.id   fcd6f05cbc1e18f00a20001485cb44a4
#
_cell.length_a   1.000
_cell.length_b   1.000
_cell.length_c   1.000
_cell.angle_alpha   90.00
_cell.angle_beta   90.00
_cell.angle_gamma   90.00
#
_symmetry.space_group_name_H-M   'P 1'
#
loop_
_entity.id
_entity.type
_entity.pdbx_description
1 polymer ?
#
loop_
_entity_poly.entity_id
_entity_poly.type
_entity_poly.pdbx_seq_one_letter_code
_entity_poly.pdbx_strand_id
1 'polypeptide(L)'
;FIYLCQHINMIPTQALVYCDQPLFDAYEQQLVQDWLPIEINQLSAGQFYGHYREVGNEAFRVVFEQQNQVVHKRAIIEKDFCTISFERTTQNQVRVSEYNAFENSLFFLPANVEVDIQAEGNAETVYFRFEQSALLESARAMNPRQWEMPVDSVLVFDGVNRQPLELFTDY
;
A
#
# COMPACT_ATOMS: atom_id res chain seq x y z
N PHE A 1 8.11 -13.33 4.53
CA PHE A 1 7.10 -12.30 4.85
C PHE A 1 6.31 -12.68 6.12
N ILE A 2 5.79 -13.91 6.23
CA ILE A 2 5.13 -14.42 7.46
C ILE A 2 6.07 -14.34 8.67
N TYR A 3 7.37 -14.61 8.49
CA TYR A 3 8.39 -14.46 9.54
C TYR A 3 8.60 -13.00 9.96
N LEU A 4 8.45 -12.04 9.03
CA LEU A 4 8.53 -10.60 9.36
C LEU A 4 7.42 -10.20 10.34
N CYS A 5 6.19 -10.66 10.10
CA CYS A 5 5.05 -10.40 11.00
C CYS A 5 5.17 -11.07 12.37
N GLN A 6 5.88 -12.20 12.47
CA GLN A 6 6.07 -12.91 13.75
C GLN A 6 7.13 -12.28 14.66
N HIS A 7 8.05 -11.46 14.10
CA HIS A 7 9.15 -10.86 14.83
C HIS A 7 9.00 -9.36 15.10
N ILE A 8 7.96 -8.73 14.52
CA ILE A 8 7.55 -7.40 14.99
C ILE A 8 7.05 -7.62 16.42
N ASN A 9 7.84 -7.25 17.41
CA ASN A 9 7.41 -7.21 18.80
C ASN A 9 6.18 -6.32 18.88
N MET A 10 5.00 -6.92 18.84
CA MET A 10 3.75 -6.19 19.03
C MET A 10 3.81 -5.57 20.43
N ILE A 11 4.03 -4.30 20.48
CA ILE A 11 3.95 -3.53 21.73
C ILE A 11 2.50 -3.72 22.24
N PRO A 12 2.29 -4.24 23.45
CA PRO A 12 0.99 -4.80 23.88
C PRO A 12 -0.13 -3.78 24.09
N THR A 13 0.00 -2.54 23.63
CA THR A 13 -0.92 -1.44 23.98
C THR A 13 -1.31 -0.51 22.85
N GLN A 14 -0.94 -0.82 21.61
CA GLN A 14 -1.41 0.02 20.50
C GLN A 14 -2.87 -0.31 20.16
N ALA A 15 -3.70 0.73 20.11
CA ALA A 15 -5.10 0.60 19.73
C ALA A 15 -5.22 -0.04 18.33
N LEU A 16 -6.09 -1.04 18.22
CA LEU A 16 -6.45 -1.62 16.92
C LEU A 16 -7.17 -0.56 16.09
N VAL A 17 -6.67 -0.30 14.90
CA VAL A 17 -7.35 0.48 13.88
C VAL A 17 -8.12 -0.48 12.99
N TYR A 18 -9.38 -0.20 12.77
CA TYR A 18 -10.22 -0.93 11.84
C TYR A 18 -11.17 0.03 11.15
N CYS A 19 -11.18 0.00 9.83
CA CYS A 19 -12.12 0.70 8.98
C CYS A 19 -12.59 -0.28 7.89
N ASP A 20 -13.87 -0.27 7.58
CA ASP A 20 -14.44 -1.06 6.49
C ASP A 20 -15.67 -0.32 5.98
N GLN A 21 -15.54 0.34 4.82
CA GLN A 21 -16.64 1.14 4.31
C GLN A 21 -16.69 1.23 2.80
N PRO A 22 -17.89 1.25 2.21
CA PRO A 22 -18.08 1.60 0.80
C PRO A 22 -17.81 3.09 0.60
N LEU A 23 -17.34 3.44 -0.60
CA LEU A 23 -17.09 4.81 -1.05
C LEU A 23 -17.98 5.10 -2.25
N PHE A 24 -18.64 6.26 -2.25
CA PHE A 24 -19.52 6.70 -3.33
C PHE A 24 -18.99 7.93 -4.08
N ASP A 25 -17.87 8.45 -3.62
CA ASP A 25 -17.11 9.51 -4.23
C ASP A 25 -15.61 9.26 -4.01
N ALA A 26 -14.79 9.56 -5.00
CA ALA A 26 -13.33 9.40 -4.87
C ALA A 26 -12.75 10.24 -3.73
N TYR A 27 -13.34 11.40 -3.45
CA TYR A 27 -12.95 12.27 -2.34
C TYR A 27 -13.17 11.63 -0.97
N GLU A 28 -14.13 10.71 -0.82
CA GLU A 28 -14.38 10.05 0.48
C GLU A 28 -13.17 9.23 0.95
N GLN A 29 -12.36 8.72 0.01
CA GLN A 29 -11.14 8.02 0.39
C GLN A 29 -10.14 8.95 1.10
N GLN A 30 -10.04 10.21 0.70
CA GLN A 30 -9.18 11.19 1.38
C GLN A 30 -9.58 11.41 2.85
N LEU A 31 -10.85 11.21 3.16
CA LEU A 31 -11.37 11.41 4.51
C LEU A 31 -11.15 10.18 5.40
N VAL A 32 -11.16 8.98 4.84
CA VAL A 32 -11.02 7.73 5.62
C VAL A 32 -9.57 7.30 5.77
N GLN A 33 -8.72 7.66 4.84
CA GLN A 33 -7.29 7.37 4.85
C GLN A 33 -6.51 8.51 5.54
N ASP A 34 -6.75 8.68 6.83
CA ASP A 34 -6.26 9.81 7.62
C ASP A 34 -4.74 9.86 7.82
N TRP A 35 -4.08 8.71 7.68
CA TRP A 35 -2.64 8.54 7.86
C TRP A 35 -1.79 8.88 6.63
N LEU A 36 -2.40 9.08 5.47
CA LEU A 36 -1.71 9.45 4.23
C LEU A 36 -2.44 10.63 3.59
N PRO A 37 -1.88 11.83 3.65
CA PRO A 37 -2.43 12.95 2.89
C PRO A 37 -2.40 12.64 1.39
N ILE A 38 -3.55 12.26 0.85
CA ILE A 38 -3.72 11.83 -0.53
C ILE A 38 -4.70 12.74 -1.25
N GLU A 39 -4.36 13.15 -2.46
CA GLU A 39 -5.27 13.81 -3.40
C GLU A 39 -5.74 12.77 -4.40
N ILE A 40 -7.06 12.63 -4.57
CA ILE A 40 -7.67 11.66 -5.49
C ILE A 40 -8.59 12.39 -6.44
N ASN A 41 -8.39 12.16 -7.74
CA ASN A 41 -9.19 12.73 -8.82
C ASN A 41 -9.75 11.60 -9.69
N GLN A 42 -11.07 11.54 -9.87
CA GLN A 42 -11.69 10.65 -10.85
C GLN A 42 -11.42 11.19 -12.26
N LEU A 43 -10.90 10.32 -13.14
CA LEU A 43 -10.57 10.67 -14.52
C LEU A 43 -11.60 10.15 -15.53
N SER A 44 -12.37 9.11 -15.22
CA SER A 44 -13.40 8.58 -16.10
C SER A 44 -14.78 9.11 -15.72
N ALA A 45 -15.67 9.19 -16.71
CA ALA A 45 -17.06 9.58 -16.49
C ALA A 45 -17.85 8.41 -15.84
N GLY A 46 -18.84 8.74 -15.06
CA GLY A 46 -19.72 7.79 -14.41
C GLY A 46 -19.75 7.95 -12.90
N GLN A 47 -20.64 7.22 -12.26
CA GLN A 47 -20.73 7.22 -10.80
C GLN A 47 -19.59 6.42 -10.20
N PHE A 48 -18.92 7.01 -9.21
CA PHE A 48 -17.88 6.33 -8.46
C PHE A 48 -18.49 5.33 -7.47
N TYR A 49 -17.90 4.15 -7.42
CA TYR A 49 -18.08 3.16 -6.38
C TYR A 49 -16.72 2.58 -6.02
N GLY A 50 -16.42 2.60 -4.75
CA GLY A 50 -15.20 2.04 -4.21
C GLY A 50 -15.46 1.32 -2.90
N HIS A 51 -14.43 0.69 -2.40
CA HIS A 51 -14.41 0.08 -1.07
C HIS A 51 -13.04 0.28 -0.45
N TYR A 52 -13.01 0.74 0.78
CA TYR A 52 -11.81 0.90 1.56
C TYR A 52 -11.90 0.06 2.82
N ARG A 53 -10.92 -0.79 3.06
CA ARG A 53 -10.80 -1.57 4.27
C ARG A 53 -9.37 -1.45 4.81
N GLU A 54 -9.26 -1.20 6.09
CA GLU A 54 -8.01 -1.05 6.79
C GLU A 54 -8.04 -1.80 8.11
N VAL A 55 -6.95 -2.48 8.43
CA VAL A 55 -6.75 -3.15 9.72
C VAL A 55 -5.30 -3.04 10.14
N GLY A 56 -5.08 -2.79 11.42
CA GLY A 56 -3.72 -2.70 11.96
C GLY A 56 -3.62 -1.89 13.24
N ASN A 57 -2.52 -1.20 13.38
CA ASN A 57 -2.22 -0.27 14.48
C ASN A 57 -1.36 0.89 13.94
N GLU A 58 -0.85 1.74 14.83
CA GLU A 58 -0.03 2.87 14.41
C GLU A 58 1.26 2.49 13.68
N ALA A 59 1.89 1.37 14.03
CA ALA A 59 3.16 0.94 13.44
C ALA A 59 3.02 0.09 12.17
N PHE A 60 1.87 -0.58 12.02
CA PHE A 60 1.61 -1.48 10.90
C PHE A 60 0.14 -1.46 10.51
N ARG A 61 -0.15 -1.28 9.22
CA ARG A 61 -1.50 -1.35 8.66
C ARG A 61 -1.51 -2.18 7.39
N VAL A 62 -2.60 -2.90 7.19
CA VAL A 62 -2.94 -3.54 5.91
C VAL A 62 -4.15 -2.84 5.37
N VAL A 63 -4.08 -2.41 4.12
CA VAL A 63 -5.14 -1.68 3.46
C VAL A 63 -5.54 -2.40 2.19
N PHE A 64 -6.83 -2.50 2.00
CA PHE A 64 -7.48 -3.01 0.79
C PHE A 64 -8.29 -1.89 0.18
N GLU A 65 -8.10 -1.69 -1.08
CA GLU A 65 -8.74 -0.64 -1.82
C GLU A 65 -9.25 -1.17 -3.15
N GLN A 66 -10.48 -0.84 -3.47
CA GLN A 66 -11.10 -1.16 -4.74
C GLN A 66 -11.87 0.06 -5.27
N GLN A 67 -11.79 0.32 -6.57
CA GLN A 67 -12.61 1.33 -7.23
C GLN A 67 -13.00 0.91 -8.64
N ASN A 68 -14.21 1.37 -9.08
CA ASN A 68 -14.76 1.08 -10.39
C ASN A 68 -14.37 2.08 -11.48
N GLN A 69 -13.84 3.23 -11.11
CA GLN A 69 -13.49 4.32 -12.03
C GLN A 69 -11.97 4.46 -12.18
N VAL A 70 -11.55 5.05 -13.29
CA VAL A 70 -10.16 5.49 -13.46
C VAL A 70 -9.88 6.63 -12.52
N VAL A 71 -8.86 6.50 -11.70
CA VAL A 71 -8.46 7.53 -10.74
C VAL A 71 -7.01 7.91 -10.89
N HIS A 72 -6.73 9.15 -10.54
CA HIS A 72 -5.38 9.67 -10.36
C HIS A 72 -5.20 10.03 -8.89
N LYS A 73 -4.15 9.54 -8.29
CA LYS A 73 -3.81 9.74 -6.87
C LYS A 73 -2.44 10.35 -6.74
N ARG A 74 -2.32 11.36 -5.91
CA ARG A 74 -1.03 11.97 -5.53
C ARG A 74 -0.90 11.98 -4.02
N ALA A 75 0.25 11.57 -3.54
CA ALA A 75 0.53 11.55 -2.12
C ALA A 75 2.02 11.76 -1.87
N ILE A 76 2.36 12.15 -0.64
CA ILE A 76 3.72 12.08 -0.12
C ILE A 76 3.71 11.06 0.99
N ILE A 77 4.54 10.03 0.87
CA ILE A 77 4.66 9.01 1.92
C ILE A 77 5.13 9.68 3.21
N GLU A 78 4.40 9.43 4.28
CA GLU A 78 4.65 10.06 5.57
C GLU A 78 6.08 9.76 6.06
N LYS A 79 6.65 10.74 6.75
CA LYS A 79 7.94 10.58 7.41
C LYS A 79 7.90 9.38 8.36
N ASP A 80 8.98 8.61 8.38
CA ASP A 80 9.19 7.43 9.22
C ASP A 80 8.40 6.19 8.82
N PHE A 81 7.54 6.28 7.79
CA PHE A 81 6.80 5.13 7.25
C PHE A 81 7.22 4.80 5.83
N CYS A 82 7.02 3.55 5.45
CA CYS A 82 7.15 3.07 4.08
C CYS A 82 5.97 2.17 3.74
N THR A 83 5.74 1.98 2.44
CA THR A 83 4.62 1.17 1.95
C THR A 83 5.11 0.13 0.96
N ILE A 84 4.59 -1.08 1.07
CA ILE A 84 4.71 -2.13 0.06
C ILE A 84 3.34 -2.36 -0.52
N SER A 85 3.19 -2.29 -1.84
CA SER A 85 1.90 -2.46 -2.50
C SER A 85 1.97 -3.42 -3.69
N PHE A 86 0.82 -4.01 -4.01
CA PHE A 86 0.61 -4.79 -5.21
C PHE A 86 -0.85 -4.74 -5.67
N GLU A 87 -1.05 -4.97 -6.95
CA GLU A 87 -2.38 -5.08 -7.54
C GLU A 87 -2.86 -6.53 -7.51
N ARG A 88 -4.09 -6.76 -7.05
CA ARG A 88 -4.72 -8.10 -7.06
C ARG A 88 -5.29 -8.46 -8.41
N THR A 89 -5.78 -7.49 -9.15
CA THR A 89 -6.36 -7.71 -10.47
C THR A 89 -5.30 -7.60 -11.56
N THR A 90 -5.14 -8.67 -12.33
CA THR A 90 -4.16 -8.77 -13.41
C THR A 90 -4.61 -8.11 -14.71
N GLN A 91 -5.88 -7.70 -14.80
CA GLN A 91 -6.48 -7.19 -16.04
C GLN A 91 -6.32 -5.68 -16.23
N ASN A 92 -5.98 -4.96 -15.19
CA ASN A 92 -5.96 -3.50 -15.21
C ASN A 92 -4.55 -2.97 -15.02
N GLN A 93 -4.23 -1.96 -15.79
CA GLN A 93 -2.94 -1.29 -15.66
C GLN A 93 -2.99 -0.30 -14.51
N VAL A 94 -2.07 -0.44 -13.59
CA VAL A 94 -1.78 0.58 -12.60
C VAL A 94 -0.38 1.12 -12.89
N ARG A 95 -0.27 2.42 -12.96
CA ARG A 95 1.00 3.12 -13.08
C ARG A 95 1.32 3.80 -11.75
N VAL A 96 2.50 3.52 -11.24
CA VAL A 96 3.04 4.18 -10.04
C VAL A 96 4.27 4.97 -10.47
N SER A 97 4.17 6.29 -10.45
CA SER A 97 5.16 7.21 -10.98
C SER A 97 5.49 6.87 -12.45
N GLU A 98 6.74 6.57 -12.79
CA GLU A 98 7.14 6.15 -14.15
C GLU A 98 6.97 4.65 -14.44
N TYR A 99 6.56 3.86 -13.45
CA TYR A 99 6.50 2.39 -13.58
C TYR A 99 5.08 1.89 -13.81
N ASN A 100 4.93 0.94 -14.73
CA ASN A 100 3.69 0.19 -14.91
C ASN A 100 3.70 -1.06 -14.04
N ALA A 101 2.58 -1.36 -13.39
CA ALA A 101 2.40 -2.62 -12.70
C ALA A 101 2.22 -3.75 -13.72
N PHE A 102 2.99 -4.82 -13.54
CA PHE A 102 2.80 -6.08 -14.22
C PHE A 102 2.28 -7.12 -13.26
N GLU A 103 1.80 -8.23 -13.80
CA GLU A 103 1.51 -9.40 -12.97
C GLU A 103 2.75 -9.77 -12.15
N ASN A 104 2.57 -9.94 -10.84
CA ASN A 104 3.65 -10.22 -9.88
C ASN A 104 4.67 -9.08 -9.64
N SER A 105 4.30 -7.83 -9.91
CA SER A 105 5.06 -6.68 -9.45
C SER A 105 4.71 -6.33 -8.01
N LEU A 106 5.74 -5.95 -7.24
CA LEU A 106 5.61 -5.27 -5.95
C LEU A 106 6.22 -3.87 -6.06
N PHE A 107 5.52 -2.90 -5.51
CA PHE A 107 6.03 -1.54 -5.36
C PHE A 107 6.47 -1.30 -3.93
N PHE A 108 7.64 -0.74 -3.77
CA PHE A 108 8.12 -0.24 -2.49
C PHE A 108 8.22 1.29 -2.56
N LEU A 109 7.56 1.94 -1.65
CA LEU A 109 7.42 3.39 -1.54
C LEU A 109 8.07 3.81 -0.22
N PRO A 110 9.30 4.31 -0.23
CA PRO A 110 9.99 4.73 0.99
C PRO A 110 9.41 6.02 1.56
N ALA A 111 9.79 6.32 2.80
CA ALA A 111 9.39 7.55 3.48
C ALA A 111 9.80 8.81 2.69
N ASN A 112 8.99 9.85 2.77
CA ASN A 112 9.16 11.16 2.12
C ASN A 112 9.16 11.16 0.59
N VAL A 113 8.84 10.05 -0.06
CA VAL A 113 8.73 10.00 -1.52
C VAL A 113 7.36 10.49 -1.97
N GLU A 114 7.35 11.39 -2.95
CA GLU A 114 6.13 11.75 -3.67
C GLU A 114 5.76 10.63 -4.64
N VAL A 115 4.49 10.23 -4.63
CA VAL A 115 3.95 9.19 -5.51
C VAL A 115 2.82 9.76 -6.35
N ASP A 116 2.83 9.36 -7.62
CA ASP A 116 1.82 9.68 -8.62
C ASP A 116 1.28 8.36 -9.15
N ILE A 117 0.01 8.06 -8.85
CA ILE A 117 -0.60 6.76 -9.18
C ILE A 117 -1.77 6.98 -10.11
N GLN A 118 -1.77 6.30 -11.23
CA GLN A 118 -2.95 6.19 -12.08
C GLN A 118 -3.42 4.74 -12.07
N ALA A 119 -4.63 4.53 -11.59
CA ALA A 119 -5.27 3.23 -11.56
C ALA A 119 -6.46 3.19 -12.50
N GLU A 120 -6.53 2.15 -13.33
CA GLU A 120 -7.66 1.89 -14.22
C GLU A 120 -8.92 1.49 -13.43
N GLY A 121 -10.08 1.52 -14.08
CA GLY A 121 -11.33 1.10 -13.46
C GLY A 121 -11.31 -0.38 -13.05
N ASN A 122 -11.95 -0.71 -11.93
CA ASN A 122 -11.97 -2.02 -11.28
C ASN A 122 -10.59 -2.51 -10.80
N ALA A 123 -9.68 -1.59 -10.47
CA ALA A 123 -8.44 -1.96 -9.81
C ALA A 123 -8.71 -2.37 -8.35
N GLU A 124 -7.96 -3.36 -7.89
CA GLU A 124 -7.91 -3.81 -6.50
C GLU A 124 -6.46 -3.74 -6.03
N THR A 125 -6.18 -2.85 -5.10
CA THR A 125 -4.85 -2.63 -4.56
C THR A 125 -4.78 -3.11 -3.12
N VAL A 126 -3.72 -3.81 -2.79
CA VAL A 126 -3.37 -4.10 -1.40
C VAL A 126 -2.06 -3.42 -1.07
N TYR A 127 -2.00 -2.76 0.06
CA TYR A 127 -0.76 -2.19 0.54
C TYR A 127 -0.59 -2.34 2.05
N PHE A 128 0.67 -2.48 2.42
CA PHE A 128 1.15 -2.62 3.78
C PHE A 128 1.92 -1.37 4.13
N ARG A 129 1.50 -0.68 5.17
CA ARG A 129 2.24 0.42 5.76
C ARG A 129 3.03 -0.09 6.94
N PHE A 130 4.31 0.25 6.98
CA PHE A 130 5.22 -0.12 8.06
C PHE A 130 5.92 1.12 8.61
N GLU A 131 6.22 1.10 9.88
CA GLU A 131 7.31 1.92 10.39
C GLU A 131 8.62 1.49 9.72
N GLN A 132 9.28 2.42 9.02
CA GLN A 132 10.43 2.11 8.16
C GLN A 132 11.61 1.53 8.93
N SER A 133 11.86 2.04 10.14
CA SER A 133 12.91 1.53 11.03
C SER A 133 12.67 0.08 11.43
N ALA A 134 11.43 -0.27 11.80
CA ALA A 134 11.07 -1.64 12.20
C ALA A 134 11.18 -2.63 11.03
N LEU A 135 10.80 -2.21 9.82
CA LEU A 135 10.99 -3.04 8.62
C LEU A 135 12.48 -3.29 8.36
N LEU A 136 13.32 -2.26 8.46
CA LEU A 136 14.75 -2.35 8.23
C LEU A 136 15.46 -3.23 9.28
N GLU A 137 15.09 -3.10 10.55
CA GLU A 137 15.61 -3.94 11.63
C GLU A 137 15.23 -5.42 11.40
N SER A 138 13.98 -5.69 11.02
CA SER A 138 13.51 -7.03 10.69
C SER A 138 14.25 -7.63 9.50
N ALA A 139 14.48 -6.85 8.44
CA ALA A 139 15.23 -7.29 7.27
C ALA A 139 16.69 -7.64 7.62
N ARG A 140 17.33 -6.83 8.46
CA ARG A 140 18.71 -7.08 8.96
C ARG A 140 18.79 -8.31 9.86
N ALA A 141 17.78 -8.54 10.69
CA ALA A 141 17.71 -9.73 11.53
C ALA A 141 17.58 -11.03 10.71
N MET A 142 16.82 -10.97 9.61
CA MET A 142 16.65 -12.13 8.72
C MET A 142 17.85 -12.37 7.81
N ASN A 143 18.51 -11.32 7.35
CA ASN A 143 19.70 -11.39 6.52
C ASN A 143 20.70 -10.32 6.99
N PRO A 144 21.82 -10.71 7.64
CA PRO A 144 22.81 -9.78 8.20
C PRO A 144 23.57 -8.92 7.17
N ARG A 145 23.20 -8.98 5.88
CA ARG A 145 23.76 -8.06 4.90
C ARG A 145 23.39 -6.62 5.30
N GLN A 146 24.22 -5.70 4.87
CA GLN A 146 23.93 -4.29 5.06
C GLN A 146 22.72 -3.90 4.20
N TRP A 147 21.59 -3.71 4.86
CA TRP A 147 20.39 -3.19 4.23
C TRP A 147 20.36 -1.67 4.40
N GLU A 148 20.20 -0.98 3.29
CA GLU A 148 19.98 0.46 3.25
C GLU A 148 18.60 0.71 2.65
N MET A 149 17.86 1.64 3.23
CA MET A 149 16.61 2.07 2.64
C MET A 149 16.90 2.88 1.40
N PRO A 150 16.17 2.62 0.30
CA PRO A 150 16.21 3.52 -0.84
C PRO A 150 15.70 4.88 -0.41
N VAL A 151 16.32 5.92 -0.91
CA VAL A 151 15.92 7.30 -0.71
C VAL A 151 15.53 7.88 -2.07
N ASP A 152 14.54 8.73 -2.07
CA ASP A 152 14.15 9.57 -3.20
C ASP A 152 13.53 8.87 -4.42
N SER A 153 13.21 7.56 -4.36
CA SER A 153 12.56 6.88 -5.49
C SER A 153 11.68 5.70 -5.10
N VAL A 154 10.66 5.47 -5.90
CA VAL A 154 9.88 4.23 -5.90
C VAL A 154 10.74 3.10 -6.42
N LEU A 155 10.66 1.93 -5.79
CA LEU A 155 11.27 0.70 -6.33
C LEU A 155 10.19 -0.27 -6.79
N VAL A 156 10.49 -0.94 -7.89
CA VAL A 156 9.65 -2.00 -8.45
C VAL A 156 10.41 -3.32 -8.45
N PHE A 157 9.77 -4.36 -7.95
CA PHE A 157 10.27 -5.72 -7.96
C PHE A 157 9.35 -6.58 -8.80
N ASP A 158 9.82 -7.04 -9.95
CA ASP A 158 9.07 -7.89 -10.87
C ASP A 158 9.31 -9.38 -10.59
N GLY A 159 8.36 -10.22 -11.00
CA GLY A 159 8.46 -11.68 -10.88
C GLY A 159 8.46 -12.18 -9.43
N VAL A 160 7.91 -11.42 -8.51
CA VAL A 160 7.83 -11.81 -7.09
C VAL A 160 6.74 -12.87 -6.91
N ASN A 161 7.05 -13.93 -6.15
CA ASN A 161 6.01 -14.85 -5.71
C ASN A 161 5.08 -14.18 -4.69
N ARG A 162 3.92 -13.74 -5.12
CA ARG A 162 2.92 -13.05 -4.29
C ARG A 162 2.04 -13.98 -3.47
N GLN A 163 2.03 -15.28 -3.76
CA GLN A 163 1.16 -16.23 -3.09
C GLN A 163 1.17 -16.12 -1.55
N PRO A 164 2.32 -15.95 -0.87
CA PRO A 164 2.32 -15.76 0.58
C PRO A 164 1.64 -14.45 1.03
N LEU A 165 1.71 -13.39 0.21
CA LEU A 165 1.05 -12.11 0.51
C LEU A 165 -0.45 -12.20 0.29
N GLU A 166 -0.88 -12.83 -0.79
CA GLU A 166 -2.29 -13.08 -1.11
C GLU A 166 -2.95 -13.93 -0.04
N LEU A 167 -2.33 -15.05 0.36
CA LEU A 167 -2.83 -15.88 1.46
C LEU A 167 -2.95 -15.12 2.79
N PHE A 168 -2.03 -14.20 3.07
CA PHE A 168 -2.09 -13.38 4.28
C PHE A 168 -3.27 -12.38 4.22
N THR A 169 -3.65 -11.94 3.05
CA THR A 169 -4.70 -10.93 2.85
C THR A 169 -6.09 -11.51 2.58
N ASP A 170 -6.22 -12.83 2.40
CA ASP A 170 -7.51 -13.50 2.18
C ASP A 170 -8.19 -13.89 3.51
N TYR A 171 -7.55 -13.66 4.66
CA TYR A 171 -8.08 -13.86 6.01
C TYR A 171 -8.50 -12.52 6.64
#